data_6275c3107babd19200db68f9aab5a0e0
#
_entry.id   6275c3107babd19200db68f9aab5a0e0
#
_cell.length_a   1.000
_cell.length_b   1.000
_cell.length_c   1.000
_cell.angle_alpha   90.00
_cell.angle_beta   90.00
_cell.angle_gamma   90.00
#
_symmetry.space_group_name_H-M   'P 1'
#
loop_
_entity.id
_entity.type
_entity.pdbx_description
1 polymer ?
#
loop_
_entity_poly.entity_id
_entity_poly.type
_entity_poly.pdbx_seq_one_letter_code
_entity_poly.pdbx_strand_id
1 'polypeptide(L)'
;MDCPNNRYINDEAICQAVVAMWAKIGVKTKLNAMPRATFFPKVANGDTSIYLFGWGVPTFDAFYTLESLIRTKSTGASGAFNYGGYSNPKVDALIDTIKTETDDAKRTAMIQEALGIHAKEFGTIPLHDQIIPWAMKKNVKVIHRPDNRPVIEWVRID
;
A
#
# COMPACT_ATOMS: atom_id res chain seq x y z
N MET A 1 0.90 -17.74 -1.48
CA MET A 1 1.13 -16.34 -1.09
C MET A 1 2.56 -15.98 -1.42
N ASP A 2 2.75 -14.98 -2.27
CA ASP A 2 4.08 -14.43 -2.56
C ASP A 2 4.42 -13.29 -1.59
N CYS A 3 5.66 -13.25 -1.12
CA CYS A 3 6.08 -12.34 -0.08
C CYS A 3 7.49 -11.83 -0.36
N PRO A 4 7.77 -10.53 -0.28
CA PRO A 4 9.16 -10.09 -0.23
C PRO A 4 9.77 -10.46 1.12
N ASN A 5 11.11 -10.56 1.19
CA ASN A 5 11.84 -10.84 2.43
C ASN A 5 12.97 -9.85 2.71
N ASN A 6 13.04 -8.76 1.96
CA ASN A 6 14.04 -7.70 2.14
C ASN A 6 13.52 -6.33 1.66
N ARG A 7 12.20 -6.10 1.77
CA ARG A 7 11.55 -4.85 1.33
C ARG A 7 10.93 -4.07 2.47
N TYR A 8 10.19 -4.75 3.35
CA TYR A 8 9.48 -4.14 4.46
C TYR A 8 9.99 -4.67 5.79
N ILE A 9 9.74 -3.96 6.88
CA ILE A 9 10.11 -4.45 8.22
C ILE A 9 9.29 -5.71 8.52
N ASN A 10 9.97 -6.80 8.83
CA ASN A 10 9.39 -8.11 9.18
C ASN A 10 8.46 -8.71 8.10
N ASP A 11 8.66 -8.38 6.84
CA ASP A 11 7.79 -8.81 5.74
C ASP A 11 7.58 -10.33 5.70
N GLU A 12 8.62 -11.14 5.72
CA GLU A 12 8.49 -12.61 5.73
C GLU A 12 7.79 -13.11 6.99
N ALA A 13 8.13 -12.57 8.17
CA ALA A 13 7.49 -12.96 9.43
C ALA A 13 5.98 -12.63 9.46
N ILE A 14 5.60 -11.49 8.87
CA ILE A 14 4.18 -11.11 8.70
C ILE A 14 3.48 -12.13 7.80
N CYS A 15 4.08 -12.48 6.68
CA CYS A 15 3.49 -13.48 5.77
C CYS A 15 3.36 -14.85 6.42
N GLN A 16 4.35 -15.29 7.19
CA GLN A 16 4.29 -16.54 7.96
C GLN A 16 3.12 -16.53 8.97
N ALA A 17 2.93 -15.41 9.68
CA ALA A 17 1.83 -15.24 10.62
C ALA A 17 0.47 -15.28 9.91
N VAL A 18 0.31 -14.59 8.78
CA VAL A 18 -0.92 -14.60 7.97
C VAL A 18 -1.25 -16.01 7.50
N VAL A 19 -0.28 -16.73 6.94
CA VAL A 19 -0.46 -18.13 6.48
C VAL A 19 -0.89 -19.04 7.64
N ALA A 20 -0.27 -18.87 8.84
CA ALA A 20 -0.64 -19.63 10.03
C ALA A 20 -2.07 -19.31 10.52
N MET A 21 -2.49 -18.04 10.43
CA MET A 21 -3.88 -17.66 10.76
C MET A 21 -4.89 -18.26 9.77
N TRP A 22 -4.60 -18.23 8.48
CA TRP A 22 -5.46 -18.81 7.45
C TRP A 22 -5.59 -20.33 7.56
N ALA A 23 -4.53 -21.02 7.97
CA ALA A 23 -4.59 -22.46 8.22
C ALA A 23 -5.62 -22.81 9.31
N LYS A 24 -5.82 -21.95 10.32
CA LYS A 24 -6.81 -22.15 11.40
C LYS A 24 -8.27 -22.13 10.91
N ILE A 25 -8.52 -21.45 9.78
CA ILE A 25 -9.84 -21.39 9.13
C ILE A 25 -9.93 -22.30 7.90
N GLY A 26 -8.97 -23.22 7.74
CA GLY A 26 -9.00 -24.22 6.67
C GLY A 26 -8.43 -23.76 5.32
N VAL A 27 -7.91 -22.53 5.23
CA VAL A 27 -7.30 -22.03 3.98
C VAL A 27 -5.84 -22.49 3.91
N LYS A 28 -5.59 -23.44 3.01
CA LYS A 28 -4.24 -24.00 2.75
C LYS A 28 -3.46 -23.06 1.85
N THR A 29 -2.41 -22.47 2.37
CA THR A 29 -1.58 -21.49 1.65
C THR A 29 -0.12 -21.94 1.63
N LYS A 30 0.48 -21.97 0.43
CA LYS A 30 1.93 -22.13 0.26
C LYS A 30 2.58 -20.76 0.31
N LEU A 31 3.47 -20.53 1.28
CA LEU A 31 4.29 -19.32 1.33
C LEU A 31 5.48 -19.45 0.38
N ASN A 32 5.71 -18.39 -0.40
CA ASN A 32 6.85 -18.25 -1.30
C ASN A 32 7.52 -16.89 -1.01
N ALA A 33 8.48 -16.90 -0.09
CA ALA A 33 9.26 -15.72 0.28
C ALA A 33 10.46 -15.56 -0.66
N MET A 34 10.71 -14.34 -1.14
CA MET A 34 11.76 -14.07 -2.10
C MET A 34 12.29 -12.62 -2.01
N PRO A 35 13.51 -12.34 -2.49
CA PRO A 35 14.03 -10.99 -2.57
C PRO A 35 13.14 -10.07 -3.44
N ARG A 36 13.08 -8.79 -3.08
CA ARG A 36 12.28 -7.78 -3.81
C ARG A 36 12.55 -7.73 -5.31
N ALA A 37 13.78 -7.99 -5.72
CA ALA A 37 14.18 -7.98 -7.14
C ALA A 37 13.46 -9.08 -7.97
N THR A 38 13.11 -10.20 -7.34
CA THR A 38 12.33 -11.29 -7.95
C THR A 38 10.83 -11.07 -7.73
N PHE A 39 10.45 -10.58 -6.55
CA PHE A 39 9.07 -10.39 -6.13
C PHE A 39 8.31 -9.41 -7.02
N PHE A 40 8.83 -8.18 -7.22
CA PHE A 40 8.09 -7.16 -7.96
C PHE A 40 7.83 -7.52 -9.43
N PRO A 41 8.79 -8.04 -10.21
CA PRO A 41 8.50 -8.51 -11.57
C PRO A 41 7.43 -9.61 -11.60
N LYS A 42 7.49 -10.56 -10.65
CA LYS A 42 6.53 -11.67 -10.57
C LYS A 42 5.10 -11.15 -10.35
N VAL A 43 4.86 -10.28 -9.34
CA VAL A 43 3.54 -9.71 -9.07
C VAL A 43 3.07 -8.77 -10.16
N ALA A 44 3.96 -7.97 -10.76
CA ALA A 44 3.62 -7.06 -11.85
C ALA A 44 3.14 -7.81 -13.12
N ASN A 45 3.66 -9.03 -13.34
CA ASN A 45 3.23 -9.91 -14.42
C ASN A 45 1.95 -10.70 -14.11
N GLY A 46 1.38 -10.55 -12.90
CA GLY A 46 0.18 -11.28 -12.48
C GLY A 46 0.43 -12.75 -12.15
N ASP A 47 1.68 -13.20 -12.02
CA ASP A 47 2.05 -14.57 -11.67
C ASP A 47 1.98 -14.78 -10.15
N THR A 48 0.81 -14.51 -9.58
CA THR A 48 0.58 -14.61 -8.13
C THR A 48 -0.91 -14.78 -7.84
N SER A 49 -1.24 -15.57 -6.82
CA SER A 49 -2.62 -15.70 -6.35
C SER A 49 -2.95 -14.67 -5.27
N ILE A 50 -1.99 -14.40 -4.38
CA ILE A 50 -2.07 -13.40 -3.32
C ILE A 50 -0.66 -12.99 -2.92
N TYR A 51 -0.48 -11.73 -2.56
CA TYR A 51 0.83 -11.18 -2.25
C TYR A 51 0.78 -10.14 -1.14
N LEU A 52 1.89 -9.98 -0.42
CA LEU A 52 2.06 -8.87 0.52
C LEU A 52 2.56 -7.64 -0.22
N PHE A 53 1.87 -6.51 -0.06
CA PHE A 53 2.27 -5.25 -0.65
C PHE A 53 2.18 -4.12 0.37
N GLY A 54 3.23 -3.35 0.53
CA GLY A 54 3.23 -2.14 1.35
C GLY A 54 3.02 -0.91 0.49
N TRP A 55 2.18 0.00 0.95
CA TRP A 55 1.86 1.23 0.25
C TRP A 55 2.11 2.45 1.12
N GLY A 56 2.64 3.50 0.54
CA GLY A 56 2.83 4.79 1.19
C GLY A 56 2.29 5.92 0.31
N VAL A 57 1.73 6.96 0.93
CA VAL A 57 1.12 8.09 0.24
C VAL A 57 1.97 9.35 0.46
N PRO A 58 2.92 9.66 -0.45
CA PRO A 58 3.84 10.79 -0.26
C PRO A 58 3.15 12.17 -0.29
N THR A 59 1.96 12.24 -0.89
CA THR A 59 1.15 13.46 -0.96
C THR A 59 0.21 13.65 0.24
N PHE A 60 0.05 12.62 1.08
CA PHE A 60 -0.97 12.53 2.13
C PHE A 60 -2.41 12.70 1.63
N ASP A 61 -2.64 12.54 0.32
CA ASP A 61 -3.94 12.61 -0.34
C ASP A 61 -4.36 11.21 -0.81
N ALA A 62 -5.53 10.76 -0.40
CA ALA A 62 -6.07 9.45 -0.74
C ALA A 62 -6.24 9.23 -2.25
N PHE A 63 -6.35 10.30 -3.04
CA PHE A 63 -6.42 10.22 -4.50
C PHE A 63 -5.21 9.47 -5.09
N TYR A 64 -4.02 9.64 -4.51
CA TYR A 64 -2.82 8.92 -4.95
C TYR A 64 -3.00 7.39 -4.85
N THR A 65 -3.61 6.92 -3.76
CA THR A 65 -3.94 5.50 -3.58
C THR A 65 -5.01 5.05 -4.58
N LEU A 66 -6.08 5.82 -4.69
CA LEU A 66 -7.19 5.51 -5.60
C LEU A 66 -6.71 5.39 -7.04
N GLU A 67 -5.97 6.37 -7.55
CA GLU A 67 -5.48 6.41 -8.93
C GLU A 67 -4.42 5.34 -9.22
N SER A 68 -3.50 5.11 -8.29
CA SER A 68 -2.33 4.25 -8.55
C SER A 68 -2.57 2.78 -8.21
N LEU A 69 -3.31 2.49 -7.14
CA LEU A 69 -3.43 1.15 -6.57
C LEU A 69 -4.81 0.51 -6.80
N ILE A 70 -5.88 1.30 -6.79
CA ILE A 70 -7.25 0.80 -6.80
C ILE A 70 -7.89 0.88 -8.19
N ARG A 71 -7.65 1.95 -8.93
CA ARG A 71 -8.20 2.11 -10.28
C ARG A 71 -7.91 0.91 -11.17
N THR A 72 -8.84 0.57 -12.03
CA THR A 72 -8.65 -0.45 -13.08
C THR A 72 -7.36 -0.15 -13.87
N LYS A 73 -6.51 -1.16 -13.99
CA LYS A 73 -5.22 -1.05 -14.68
C LYS A 73 -5.42 -0.68 -16.15
N SER A 74 -4.72 0.35 -16.60
CA SER A 74 -4.71 0.81 -17.99
C SER A 74 -3.34 0.61 -18.64
N THR A 75 -3.23 0.95 -19.91
CA THR A 75 -1.93 1.00 -20.63
C THR A 75 -1.07 2.20 -20.22
N GLY A 76 -1.64 3.18 -19.50
CA GLY A 76 -0.96 4.37 -18.97
C GLY A 76 -0.55 4.23 -17.52
N ALA A 77 -0.50 5.36 -16.81
CA ALA A 77 -0.11 5.42 -15.41
C ALA A 77 -1.24 5.03 -14.43
N SER A 78 -2.50 5.05 -14.87
CA SER A 78 -3.65 4.70 -14.04
C SER A 78 -3.64 3.22 -13.68
N GLY A 79 -3.81 2.91 -12.40
CA GLY A 79 -3.78 1.55 -11.90
C GLY A 79 -2.42 0.85 -12.03
N ALA A 80 -1.33 1.62 -12.16
CA ALA A 80 0.00 1.07 -12.42
C ALA A 80 0.47 0.05 -11.38
N PHE A 81 -0.02 0.15 -10.14
CA PHE A 81 0.28 -0.76 -9.03
C PHE A 81 -0.89 -1.67 -8.66
N ASN A 82 -1.97 -1.65 -9.43
CA ASN A 82 -3.08 -2.60 -9.27
C ASN A 82 -2.68 -3.97 -9.85
N TYR A 83 -1.81 -4.66 -9.16
CA TYR A 83 -1.32 -5.97 -9.57
C TYR A 83 -2.34 -7.09 -9.29
N GLY A 84 -3.31 -6.84 -8.41
CA GLY A 84 -4.39 -7.77 -8.07
C GLY A 84 -5.49 -7.84 -9.13
N GLY A 85 -5.50 -6.93 -10.11
CA GLY A 85 -6.50 -6.91 -11.19
C GLY A 85 -7.89 -6.47 -10.72
N TYR A 86 -8.01 -5.76 -9.60
CA TYR A 86 -9.29 -5.18 -9.19
C TYR A 86 -9.83 -4.25 -10.28
N SER A 87 -11.14 -4.33 -10.53
CA SER A 87 -11.82 -3.48 -11.53
C SER A 87 -13.26 -3.24 -11.13
N ASN A 88 -13.62 -1.97 -11.00
CA ASN A 88 -15.00 -1.56 -10.76
C ASN A 88 -15.27 -0.22 -11.48
N PRO A 89 -16.15 -0.21 -12.52
CA PRO A 89 -16.44 0.98 -13.31
C PRO A 89 -16.99 2.15 -12.49
N LYS A 90 -17.72 1.88 -11.39
CA LYS A 90 -18.23 2.94 -10.51
C LYS A 90 -17.08 3.60 -9.74
N VAL A 91 -16.13 2.80 -9.24
CA VAL A 91 -14.93 3.31 -8.57
C VAL A 91 -14.09 4.13 -9.54
N ASP A 92 -13.89 3.64 -10.77
CA ASP A 92 -13.15 4.37 -11.80
C ASP A 92 -13.79 5.72 -12.13
N ALA A 93 -15.12 5.79 -12.27
CA ALA A 93 -15.84 7.04 -12.51
C ALA A 93 -15.73 8.03 -11.35
N LEU A 94 -15.77 7.54 -10.10
CA LEU A 94 -15.53 8.38 -8.92
C LEU A 94 -14.11 8.95 -8.95
N ILE A 95 -13.10 8.15 -9.26
CA ILE A 95 -11.70 8.59 -9.33
C ILE A 95 -11.52 9.67 -10.39
N ASP A 96 -12.15 9.53 -11.56
CA ASP A 96 -12.11 10.53 -12.63
C ASP A 96 -12.71 11.87 -12.17
N THR A 97 -13.79 11.83 -11.39
CA THR A 97 -14.43 13.05 -10.85
C THR A 97 -13.59 13.66 -9.72
N ILE A 98 -13.08 12.85 -8.78
CA ILE A 98 -12.24 13.30 -7.66
C ILE A 98 -11.00 14.07 -8.15
N LYS A 99 -10.48 13.70 -9.31
CA LYS A 99 -9.28 14.31 -9.91
C LYS A 99 -9.43 15.81 -10.15
N THR A 100 -10.63 16.27 -10.48
CA THR A 100 -10.92 17.65 -10.87
C THR A 100 -11.84 18.38 -9.89
N GLU A 101 -12.38 17.70 -8.88
CA GLU A 101 -13.25 18.32 -7.88
C GLU A 101 -12.45 19.23 -6.94
N THR A 102 -12.91 20.47 -6.81
CA THR A 102 -12.28 21.51 -6.00
C THR A 102 -13.05 21.82 -4.70
N ASP A 103 -14.28 21.33 -4.58
CA ASP A 103 -15.04 21.42 -3.33
C ASP A 103 -14.57 20.31 -2.39
N ASP A 104 -13.92 20.67 -1.30
CA ASP A 104 -13.31 19.72 -0.35
C ASP A 104 -14.32 18.74 0.26
N ALA A 105 -15.54 19.20 0.56
CA ALA A 105 -16.56 18.35 1.17
C ALA A 105 -17.06 17.30 0.17
N LYS A 106 -17.35 17.70 -1.06
CA LYS A 106 -17.76 16.79 -2.14
C LYS A 106 -16.65 15.81 -2.49
N ARG A 107 -15.43 16.31 -2.61
CA ARG A 107 -14.25 15.49 -2.90
C ARG A 107 -14.03 14.42 -1.81
N THR A 108 -14.10 14.81 -0.55
CA THR A 108 -14.00 13.89 0.58
C THR A 108 -15.09 12.82 0.56
N ALA A 109 -16.33 13.20 0.31
CA ALA A 109 -17.45 12.26 0.23
C ALA A 109 -17.25 11.22 -0.89
N MET A 110 -16.79 11.64 -2.06
CA MET A 110 -16.48 10.73 -3.18
C MET A 110 -15.31 9.80 -2.87
N ILE A 111 -14.27 10.29 -2.20
CA ILE A 111 -13.15 9.46 -1.73
C ILE A 111 -13.65 8.38 -0.76
N GLN A 112 -14.47 8.77 0.21
CA GLN A 112 -15.06 7.82 1.17
C GLN A 112 -15.95 6.78 0.48
N GLU A 113 -16.74 7.19 -0.51
CA GLU A 113 -17.56 6.28 -1.30
C GLU A 113 -16.70 5.28 -2.08
N ALA A 114 -15.67 5.73 -2.80
CA ALA A 114 -14.78 4.88 -3.57
C ALA A 114 -14.05 3.86 -2.70
N LEU A 115 -13.48 4.30 -1.57
CA LEU A 115 -12.83 3.43 -0.60
C LEU A 115 -13.81 2.44 0.05
N GLY A 116 -15.04 2.90 0.34
CA GLY A 116 -16.10 2.07 0.91
C GLY A 116 -16.56 0.95 -0.03
N ILE A 117 -16.64 1.21 -1.34
CA ILE A 117 -16.95 0.18 -2.35
C ILE A 117 -15.81 -0.83 -2.40
N HIS A 118 -14.56 -0.37 -2.56
CA HIS A 118 -13.38 -1.23 -2.62
C HIS A 118 -13.24 -2.13 -1.39
N ALA A 119 -13.49 -1.60 -0.20
CA ALA A 119 -13.44 -2.36 1.05
C ALA A 119 -14.52 -3.46 1.12
N LYS A 120 -15.75 -3.16 0.68
CA LYS A 120 -16.86 -4.14 0.64
C LYS A 120 -16.62 -5.26 -0.37
N GLU A 121 -15.87 -5.01 -1.42
CA GLU A 121 -15.51 -5.98 -2.45
C GLU A 121 -14.21 -6.73 -2.14
N PHE A 122 -13.59 -6.44 -1.00
CA PHE A 122 -12.33 -7.06 -0.58
C PHE A 122 -11.22 -6.95 -1.64
N GLY A 123 -11.15 -5.84 -2.35
CA GLY A 123 -10.11 -5.60 -3.35
C GLY A 123 -8.69 -5.65 -2.77
N THR A 124 -8.54 -5.26 -1.50
CA THR A 124 -7.33 -5.45 -0.68
C THR A 124 -7.70 -5.85 0.75
N ILE A 125 -6.79 -6.50 1.44
CA ILE A 125 -6.93 -6.85 2.87
C ILE A 125 -5.91 -6.02 3.65
N PRO A 126 -6.32 -4.92 4.32
CA PRO A 126 -5.43 -4.13 5.16
C PRO A 126 -4.94 -4.97 6.34
N LEU A 127 -3.63 -4.95 6.61
CA LEU A 127 -3.05 -5.71 7.72
C LEU A 127 -2.68 -4.80 8.90
N HIS A 128 -1.88 -3.78 8.66
CA HIS A 128 -1.37 -2.87 9.69
C HIS A 128 -0.73 -1.63 9.09
N ASP A 129 -0.60 -0.59 9.89
CA ASP A 129 0.27 0.54 9.61
C ASP A 129 1.65 0.28 10.21
N GLN A 130 2.70 0.42 9.39
CA GLN A 130 4.05 0.15 9.80
C GLN A 130 4.58 1.25 10.73
N ILE A 131 5.00 0.88 11.95
CA ILE A 131 5.72 1.78 12.84
C ILE A 131 7.17 1.91 12.33
N ILE A 132 7.63 3.15 12.16
CA ILE A 132 8.99 3.45 11.70
C ILE A 132 9.77 4.07 12.85
N PRO A 133 10.62 3.30 13.55
CA PRO A 133 11.46 3.83 14.62
C PRO A 133 12.68 4.57 14.05
N TRP A 134 13.04 5.68 14.70
CA TRP A 134 14.28 6.38 14.45
C TRP A 134 15.18 6.25 15.66
N ALA A 135 16.46 5.94 15.46
CA ALA A 135 17.48 5.88 16.51
C ALA A 135 18.58 6.89 16.22
N MET A 136 19.03 7.57 17.27
CA MET A 136 20.08 8.58 17.18
C MET A 136 20.91 8.64 18.47
N LYS A 137 22.09 9.23 18.42
CA LYS A 137 22.90 9.50 19.62
C LYS A 137 22.19 10.54 20.51
N LYS A 138 22.44 10.50 21.81
CA LYS A 138 21.79 11.39 22.80
C LYS A 138 21.99 12.89 22.51
N ASN A 139 23.12 13.25 21.94
CA ASN A 139 23.46 14.62 21.57
C ASN A 139 22.98 15.01 20.16
N VAL A 140 22.27 14.16 19.45
CA VAL A 140 21.70 14.44 18.13
C VAL A 140 20.19 14.62 18.25
N LYS A 141 19.69 15.74 17.76
CA LYS A 141 18.25 16.03 17.69
C LYS A 141 17.79 16.05 16.25
N VAL A 142 16.76 15.27 15.96
CA VAL A 142 16.15 15.16 14.63
C VAL A 142 14.65 15.33 14.77
N ILE A 143 14.04 16.04 13.82
CA ILE A 143 12.59 16.13 13.72
C ILE A 143 12.10 14.94 12.88
N HIS A 144 11.34 14.03 13.51
CA HIS A 144 10.72 12.92 12.83
C HIS A 144 9.49 13.41 12.03
N ARG A 145 9.56 13.28 10.72
CA ARG A 145 8.50 13.69 9.80
C ARG A 145 7.56 12.52 9.48
N PRO A 146 6.26 12.80 9.26
CA PRO A 146 5.29 11.75 8.87
C PRO A 146 5.64 11.04 7.55
N ASP A 147 6.34 11.73 6.63
CA ASP A 147 6.79 11.16 5.35
C ASP A 147 8.06 10.30 5.46
N ASN A 148 8.58 10.13 6.68
CA ASN A 148 9.79 9.37 7.00
C ASN A 148 11.05 9.83 6.22
N ARG A 149 11.12 11.12 5.87
CA ARG A 149 12.28 11.71 5.18
C ARG A 149 13.07 12.60 6.15
N PRO A 150 14.35 12.32 6.36
CA PRO A 150 15.18 13.23 7.16
C PRO A 150 15.42 14.52 6.37
N VAL A 151 15.32 15.65 7.09
CA VAL A 151 15.77 16.97 6.59
C VAL A 151 17.07 17.28 7.31
N ILE A 152 18.17 17.14 6.60
CA ILE A 152 19.53 17.23 7.19
C ILE A 152 19.77 18.59 7.82
N GLU A 153 19.25 19.66 7.22
CA GLU A 153 19.37 21.04 7.71
C GLU A 153 18.68 21.26 9.07
N TRP A 154 17.78 20.34 9.47
CA TRP A 154 17.08 20.39 10.76
C TRP A 154 17.76 19.55 11.84
N VAL A 155 18.82 18.83 11.49
CA VAL A 155 19.60 18.05 12.46
C VAL A 155 20.43 19.01 13.31
N ARG A 156 20.35 18.87 14.64
CA ARG A 156 21.18 19.62 15.60
C ARG A 156 22.05 18.64 16.38
N ILE A 157 23.26 19.06 16.65
CA ILE A 157 24.23 18.33 17.49
C ILE A 157 24.59 19.24 18.64
N ASP A 158 24.22 18.85 19.86
CA ASP A 158 24.53 19.55 21.11
C ASP A 158 25.86 19.08 21.67
#